data_0faadd836930f39e9948991ea4d53c56
#
_entry.id   0faadd836930f39e9948991ea4d53c56
#
_cell.length_a   1.000
_cell.length_b   1.000
_cell.length_c   1.000
_cell.angle_alpha   90.00
_cell.angle_beta   90.00
_cell.angle_gamma   90.00
#
_symmetry.space_group_name_H-M   'P 1'
#
loop_
_entity.id
_entity.type
_entity.pdbx_description
1 polymer ?
#
loop_
_entity_poly.entity_id
_entity_poly.type
_entity_poly.pdbx_seq_one_letter_code
_entity_poly.pdbx_strand_id
1 'polypeptide(L)'
;MKRKTWRKYHKWIGIIITFFLVMFCLSGIVLNHRQLFANINVSRGILPGQYEFNQWNNGLLRGTLRYKDNKNVDKVFIYGAAGIIQTDTTASHFTEYNQGLPAGADYRQMRGMAKTPQNDLFAVSVMELYKLGKNTSWQKVDLPKEENDELLTDITTHGDTLIVLSRSHLYYATAPYKKFTCLTLQAGEGNEGKVSLFRQIWLLHSGALFGIVGKLIVDGIGIVLIILCLTGIWYWVRRKTISMIVWHTKIGYYTFALTLFIAITGWALRPPLMILLATNSTKPLPGTTLDNDNPWNDKLRMIRYDEQAHDWLISTSEGFYSLKTLSAKPTPITTAPPVSVMGQNVWHYASNKSWIVGSFDGLFYWDRKNNVVLYYNDSMESTTGIPGTAPDEQTISGYSSDFTNKECIATYFQGSSFATQPEELKDKPMSLWSLALEVHTGRIYAGALGSFLFIFIVGILIIFTLVSGKKA
;
A
#
# COMPACT_ATOMS: atom_id res chain seq x y z
N MET A 1 22.48 21.91 31.64
CA MET A 1 23.64 21.06 31.27
C MET A 1 24.73 21.89 30.64
N LYS A 2 26.01 21.59 30.90
CA LYS A 2 27.18 22.28 30.30
C LYS A 2 27.31 21.93 28.81
N ARG A 3 27.78 22.85 27.96
CA ARG A 3 28.00 22.66 26.52
C ARG A 3 28.84 21.39 26.18
N LYS A 4 29.87 21.10 27.01
CA LYS A 4 30.70 19.89 26.88
C LYS A 4 29.89 18.59 26.98
N THR A 5 28.84 18.57 27.82
CA THR A 5 27.95 17.42 28.00
C THR A 5 27.07 17.21 26.76
N TRP A 6 26.51 18.30 26.19
CA TRP A 6 25.74 18.24 24.96
C TRP A 6 26.55 17.71 23.78
N ARG A 7 27.80 18.15 23.61
CA ARG A 7 28.74 17.61 22.61
C ARG A 7 29.01 16.13 22.78
N LYS A 8 29.15 15.63 24.01
CA LYS A 8 29.34 14.21 24.30
C LYS A 8 28.13 13.39 23.85
N TYR A 9 26.91 13.81 24.20
CA TYR A 9 25.69 13.12 23.82
C TYR A 9 25.46 13.15 22.31
N HIS A 10 25.55 14.32 21.69
CA HIS A 10 25.41 14.47 20.25
C HIS A 10 26.36 13.52 19.50
N LYS A 11 27.62 13.46 19.91
CA LYS A 11 28.62 12.57 19.30
C LYS A 11 28.21 11.09 19.41
N TRP A 12 27.97 10.59 20.63
CA TRP A 12 27.80 9.15 20.81
C TRP A 12 26.45 8.66 20.31
N ILE A 13 25.38 9.37 20.60
CA ILE A 13 24.06 9.02 20.08
C ILE A 13 24.03 9.19 18.56
N GLY A 14 24.60 10.27 18.04
CA GLY A 14 24.70 10.50 16.60
C GLY A 14 25.39 9.35 15.87
N ILE A 15 26.51 8.81 16.38
CA ILE A 15 27.21 7.65 15.79
C ILE A 15 26.29 6.42 15.76
N ILE A 16 25.60 6.14 16.88
CA ILE A 16 24.71 4.97 17.01
C ILE A 16 23.56 5.05 15.98
N ILE A 17 22.92 6.22 15.84
CA ILE A 17 21.74 6.35 15.00
C ILE A 17 22.08 6.65 13.52
N THR A 18 23.31 6.97 13.19
CA THR A 18 23.70 7.37 11.81
C THR A 18 23.26 6.37 10.76
N PHE A 19 23.47 5.08 11.01
CA PHE A 19 23.06 4.04 10.06
C PHE A 19 21.56 4.10 9.77
N PHE A 20 20.73 4.12 10.81
CA PHE A 20 19.27 4.16 10.64
C PHE A 20 18.81 5.47 10.00
N LEU A 21 19.41 6.60 10.38
CA LEU A 21 19.04 7.90 9.81
C LEU A 21 19.36 7.97 8.31
N VAL A 22 20.53 7.47 7.89
CA VAL A 22 20.89 7.38 6.47
C VAL A 22 19.90 6.47 5.72
N MET A 23 19.59 5.31 6.29
CA MET A 23 18.63 4.38 5.69
C MET A 23 17.22 4.96 5.59
N PHE A 24 16.76 5.73 6.59
CA PHE A 24 15.48 6.42 6.54
C PHE A 24 15.45 7.52 5.48
N CYS A 25 16.53 8.29 5.33
CA CYS A 25 16.61 9.31 4.29
C CYS A 25 16.59 8.68 2.88
N LEU A 26 17.42 7.67 2.64
CA LEU A 26 17.45 6.97 1.34
C LEU A 26 16.11 6.32 1.01
N SER A 27 15.53 5.61 1.96
CA SER A 27 14.22 4.97 1.76
C SER A 27 13.10 6.00 1.57
N GLY A 28 13.14 7.13 2.26
CA GLY A 28 12.18 8.23 2.09
C GLY A 28 12.19 8.80 0.67
N ILE A 29 13.37 9.03 0.10
CA ILE A 29 13.53 9.49 -1.30
C ILE A 29 12.94 8.45 -2.28
N VAL A 30 13.22 7.16 -2.08
CA VAL A 30 12.64 6.10 -2.92
C VAL A 30 11.10 6.07 -2.81
N LEU A 31 10.56 6.22 -1.60
CA LEU A 31 9.11 6.24 -1.38
C LEU A 31 8.41 7.43 -2.04
N ASN A 32 9.06 8.59 -2.10
CA ASN A 32 8.52 9.79 -2.75
C ASN A 32 8.45 9.68 -4.27
N HIS A 33 9.29 8.83 -4.89
CA HIS A 33 9.44 8.75 -6.34
C HIS A 33 9.24 7.34 -6.87
N ARG A 34 8.12 6.71 -6.51
CA ARG A 34 7.81 5.31 -6.83
C ARG A 34 8.04 4.94 -8.29
N GLN A 35 7.58 5.76 -9.23
CA GLN A 35 7.67 5.48 -10.66
C GLN A 35 9.12 5.42 -11.15
N LEU A 36 10.01 6.28 -10.64
CA LEU A 36 11.44 6.28 -11.01
C LEU A 36 12.13 4.97 -10.60
N PHE A 37 11.67 4.33 -9.54
CA PHE A 37 12.27 3.12 -8.98
C PHE A 37 11.49 1.84 -9.29
N ALA A 38 10.38 1.93 -10.02
CA ALA A 38 9.46 0.81 -10.26
C ALA A 38 10.10 -0.38 -11.00
N ASN A 39 11.13 -0.12 -11.83
CA ASN A 39 11.87 -1.15 -12.57
C ASN A 39 13.03 -1.77 -11.76
N ILE A 40 13.33 -1.26 -10.57
CA ILE A 40 14.45 -1.76 -9.76
C ILE A 40 13.96 -2.91 -8.88
N ASN A 41 14.55 -4.07 -9.13
CA ASN A 41 14.27 -5.31 -8.43
C ASN A 41 15.36 -5.62 -7.39
N VAL A 42 14.93 -6.15 -6.25
CA VAL A 42 15.81 -6.62 -5.17
C VAL A 42 15.56 -8.11 -4.96
N SER A 43 16.63 -8.90 -4.96
CA SER A 43 16.52 -10.34 -4.69
C SER A 43 16.01 -10.58 -3.26
N ARG A 44 15.01 -11.44 -3.10
CA ARG A 44 14.51 -11.83 -1.76
C ARG A 44 15.52 -12.66 -0.99
N GLY A 45 16.41 -13.39 -1.66
CA GLY A 45 17.45 -14.21 -1.03
C GLY A 45 18.50 -13.42 -0.23
N ILE A 46 18.60 -12.09 -0.41
CA ILE A 46 19.46 -11.22 0.42
C ILE A 46 18.71 -10.58 1.59
N LEU A 47 17.40 -10.81 1.70
CA LEU A 47 16.53 -10.25 2.73
C LEU A 47 16.30 -11.29 3.84
N PRO A 48 15.84 -10.87 5.04
CA PRO A 48 15.38 -11.82 6.05
C PRO A 48 14.33 -12.80 5.50
N GLY A 49 14.37 -14.07 5.93
CA GLY A 49 13.54 -15.15 5.40
C GLY A 49 12.02 -14.90 5.42
N GLN A 50 11.54 -14.02 6.30
CA GLN A 50 10.13 -13.59 6.32
C GLN A 50 9.66 -12.91 5.03
N TYR A 51 10.57 -12.43 4.18
CA TYR A 51 10.27 -11.82 2.88
C TYR A 51 10.29 -12.81 1.72
N GLU A 52 10.75 -14.03 1.92
CA GLU A 52 10.68 -15.09 0.89
C GLU A 52 9.21 -15.47 0.62
N PHE A 53 8.93 -15.83 -0.62
CA PHE A 53 7.64 -16.44 -0.92
C PHE A 53 7.65 -17.91 -0.46
N ASN A 54 6.77 -18.21 0.47
CA ASN A 54 6.57 -19.54 0.99
C ASN A 54 5.08 -19.79 1.22
N GLN A 55 4.55 -20.92 0.77
CA GLN A 55 3.14 -21.26 0.95
C GLN A 55 2.17 -20.16 0.50
N TRP A 56 2.46 -19.49 -0.61
CA TRP A 56 1.61 -18.42 -1.16
C TRP A 56 1.46 -17.17 -0.29
N ASN A 57 2.38 -16.93 0.63
CA ASN A 57 2.41 -15.77 1.53
C ASN A 57 2.82 -14.45 0.81
N ASN A 58 3.02 -13.37 1.59
CA ASN A 58 3.49 -12.07 1.13
C ASN A 58 2.64 -11.48 -0.02
N GLY A 59 1.34 -11.83 -0.07
CA GLY A 59 0.44 -11.40 -1.11
C GLY A 59 0.69 -12.06 -2.48
N LEU A 60 1.42 -13.17 -2.54
CA LEU A 60 1.62 -13.94 -3.77
C LEU A 60 0.29 -14.41 -4.34
N LEU A 61 -0.63 -14.86 -3.48
CA LEU A 61 -2.03 -15.06 -3.81
C LEU A 61 -2.85 -13.90 -3.25
N ARG A 62 -3.40 -13.06 -4.12
CA ARG A 62 -4.38 -12.02 -3.79
C ARG A 62 -5.79 -12.42 -4.19
N GLY A 63 -5.95 -13.06 -5.32
CA GLY A 63 -7.20 -13.56 -5.83
C GLY A 63 -7.00 -14.40 -7.07
N THR A 64 -8.11 -14.87 -7.62
CA THR A 64 -8.13 -15.72 -8.80
C THR A 64 -9.16 -15.26 -9.80
N LEU A 65 -9.04 -15.76 -11.04
CA LEU A 65 -10.03 -15.61 -12.09
C LEU A 65 -10.13 -16.90 -12.87
N ARG A 66 -11.29 -17.57 -12.82
CA ARG A 66 -11.58 -18.73 -13.64
C ARG A 66 -12.02 -18.32 -15.04
N TYR A 67 -11.45 -18.93 -16.05
CA TYR A 67 -11.78 -18.68 -17.45
C TYR A 67 -11.63 -19.95 -18.28
N LYS A 68 -12.18 -19.93 -19.49
CA LYS A 68 -11.98 -20.99 -20.48
C LYS A 68 -10.93 -20.58 -21.48
N ASP A 69 -9.98 -21.44 -21.71
CA ASP A 69 -8.95 -21.25 -22.74
C ASP A 69 -9.49 -21.42 -24.16
N ASN A 70 -8.66 -21.24 -25.18
CA ASN A 70 -9.03 -21.38 -26.59
C ASN A 70 -9.49 -22.79 -26.97
N LYS A 71 -9.22 -23.80 -26.12
CA LYS A 71 -9.67 -25.20 -26.29
C LYS A 71 -10.92 -25.50 -25.45
N ASN A 72 -11.57 -24.46 -24.89
CA ASN A 72 -12.72 -24.57 -24.01
C ASN A 72 -12.47 -25.34 -22.69
N VAL A 73 -11.18 -25.41 -22.26
CA VAL A 73 -10.77 -26.03 -21.00
C VAL A 73 -10.77 -24.98 -19.89
N ASP A 74 -11.32 -25.32 -18.74
CA ASP A 74 -11.33 -24.45 -17.58
C ASP A 74 -9.91 -24.28 -17.02
N LYS A 75 -9.48 -23.05 -16.90
CA LYS A 75 -8.21 -22.59 -16.33
C LYS A 75 -8.47 -21.56 -15.24
N VAL A 76 -7.50 -21.41 -14.37
CA VAL A 76 -7.52 -20.42 -13.28
C VAL A 76 -6.27 -19.56 -13.38
N PHE A 77 -6.44 -18.25 -13.41
CA PHE A 77 -5.36 -17.32 -13.13
C PHE A 77 -5.32 -17.05 -11.63
N ILE A 78 -4.15 -17.14 -11.04
CA ILE A 78 -3.80 -16.61 -9.71
C ILE A 78 -3.07 -15.29 -9.94
N TYR A 79 -3.47 -14.24 -9.25
CA TYR A 79 -2.82 -12.94 -9.35
C TYR A 79 -2.42 -12.40 -7.99
N GLY A 80 -1.29 -11.70 -7.94
CA GLY A 80 -0.77 -11.15 -6.69
C GLY A 80 0.55 -10.42 -6.85
N ALA A 81 1.42 -10.54 -5.85
CA ALA A 81 2.67 -9.77 -5.74
C ALA A 81 3.75 -10.13 -6.78
N ALA A 82 3.65 -11.31 -7.45
CA ALA A 82 4.61 -11.74 -8.48
C ALA A 82 4.03 -11.69 -9.90
N GLY A 83 2.87 -11.08 -10.09
CA GLY A 83 2.17 -11.01 -11.37
C GLY A 83 1.04 -12.02 -11.48
N ILE A 84 0.99 -12.72 -12.60
CA ILE A 84 -0.08 -13.63 -12.96
C ILE A 84 0.52 -15.04 -13.20
N ILE A 85 -0.12 -16.04 -12.61
CA ILE A 85 0.23 -17.45 -12.72
C ILE A 85 -1.00 -18.17 -13.22
N GLN A 86 -0.86 -19.00 -14.26
CA GLN A 86 -1.93 -19.86 -14.77
C GLN A 86 -1.83 -21.24 -14.13
N THR A 87 -2.98 -21.82 -13.81
CA THR A 87 -3.10 -23.19 -13.34
C THR A 87 -4.40 -23.85 -13.85
N ASP A 88 -4.59 -25.12 -13.57
CA ASP A 88 -5.87 -25.82 -13.74
C ASP A 88 -6.77 -25.68 -12.50
N THR A 89 -8.01 -26.13 -12.58
CA THR A 89 -8.98 -26.05 -11.49
C THR A 89 -8.65 -26.92 -10.28
N THR A 90 -7.67 -27.81 -10.40
CA THR A 90 -7.18 -28.67 -9.31
C THR A 90 -5.89 -28.16 -8.67
N ALA A 91 -5.35 -27.05 -9.21
CA ALA A 91 -4.08 -26.45 -8.79
C ALA A 91 -2.90 -27.44 -8.85
N SER A 92 -2.82 -28.22 -9.94
CA SER A 92 -1.80 -29.28 -10.13
C SER A 92 -0.58 -28.80 -10.90
N HIS A 93 -0.77 -27.91 -11.87
CA HIS A 93 0.28 -27.43 -12.77
C HIS A 93 0.26 -25.90 -12.83
N PHE A 94 1.40 -25.28 -12.56
CA PHE A 94 1.54 -23.83 -12.53
C PHE A 94 2.46 -23.37 -13.65
N THR A 95 2.09 -22.29 -14.32
CA THR A 95 2.89 -21.66 -15.37
C THR A 95 2.85 -20.15 -15.18
N GLU A 96 4.00 -19.50 -15.22
CA GLU A 96 4.07 -18.05 -15.20
C GLU A 96 3.41 -17.46 -16.45
N TYR A 97 2.56 -16.44 -16.26
CA TYR A 97 1.77 -15.84 -17.34
C TYR A 97 1.99 -14.33 -17.44
N ASN A 98 3.26 -13.88 -17.31
CA ASN A 98 3.65 -12.48 -17.25
C ASN A 98 4.17 -11.92 -18.58
N GLN A 99 4.04 -12.64 -19.70
CA GLN A 99 4.52 -12.18 -21.00
C GLN A 99 3.83 -10.86 -21.38
N GLY A 100 4.60 -9.84 -21.72
CA GLY A 100 4.12 -8.49 -22.03
C GLY A 100 3.98 -7.54 -20.83
N LEU A 101 4.04 -8.05 -19.60
CA LEU A 101 4.14 -7.19 -18.42
C LEU A 101 5.58 -6.67 -18.27
N PRO A 102 5.76 -5.43 -17.78
CA PRO A 102 7.09 -4.93 -17.46
C PRO A 102 7.86 -5.83 -16.48
N ALA A 103 9.18 -5.81 -16.58
CA ALA A 103 10.04 -6.67 -15.75
C ALA A 103 10.11 -6.24 -14.28
N GLY A 104 9.79 -4.98 -13.97
CA GLY A 104 9.83 -4.45 -12.61
C GLY A 104 8.79 -5.09 -11.69
N ALA A 105 9.23 -5.56 -10.53
CA ALA A 105 8.35 -6.20 -9.55
C ALA A 105 7.21 -5.29 -9.08
N ASP A 106 7.39 -3.98 -9.13
CA ASP A 106 6.35 -3.03 -8.74
C ASP A 106 5.19 -2.98 -9.76
N TYR A 107 5.49 -3.16 -11.05
CA TYR A 107 4.46 -3.28 -12.10
C TYR A 107 3.71 -4.62 -12.05
N ARG A 108 4.31 -5.63 -11.43
CA ARG A 108 3.72 -6.97 -11.29
C ARG A 108 2.89 -7.16 -10.02
N GLN A 109 2.72 -6.12 -9.21
CA GLN A 109 1.80 -6.15 -8.07
C GLN A 109 0.35 -6.05 -8.57
N MET A 110 -0.26 -7.20 -8.91
CA MET A 110 -1.63 -7.24 -9.42
C MET A 110 -2.64 -6.96 -8.32
N ARG A 111 -3.66 -6.16 -8.65
CA ARG A 111 -4.75 -5.77 -7.75
C ARG A 111 -6.05 -6.47 -8.07
N GLY A 112 -6.26 -6.86 -9.31
CA GLY A 112 -7.46 -7.56 -9.73
C GLY A 112 -7.37 -8.02 -11.18
N MET A 113 -8.25 -8.93 -11.54
CA MET A 113 -8.48 -9.37 -12.91
C MET A 113 -9.97 -9.41 -13.19
N ALA A 114 -10.35 -9.17 -14.43
CA ALA A 114 -11.74 -9.23 -14.87
C ALA A 114 -11.87 -9.87 -16.25
N LYS A 115 -12.96 -10.56 -16.45
CA LYS A 115 -13.37 -11.14 -17.73
C LYS A 115 -14.65 -10.47 -18.20
N THR A 116 -14.66 -9.99 -19.41
CA THR A 116 -15.85 -9.37 -20.02
C THR A 116 -16.79 -10.43 -20.63
N PRO A 117 -18.06 -10.11 -20.93
CA PRO A 117 -18.96 -11.01 -21.64
C PRO A 117 -18.44 -11.46 -23.03
N GLN A 118 -17.59 -10.65 -23.65
CA GLN A 118 -16.93 -10.97 -24.92
C GLN A 118 -15.71 -11.87 -24.77
N ASN A 119 -15.44 -12.35 -23.54
CA ASN A 119 -14.26 -13.14 -23.15
C ASN A 119 -12.92 -12.39 -23.25
N ASP A 120 -12.93 -11.06 -23.34
CA ASP A 120 -11.73 -10.28 -23.17
C ASP A 120 -11.25 -10.36 -21.70
N LEU A 121 -9.96 -10.57 -21.50
CA LEU A 121 -9.34 -10.66 -20.18
C LEU A 121 -8.53 -9.42 -19.88
N PHE A 122 -8.78 -8.83 -18.73
CA PHE A 122 -8.09 -7.65 -18.23
C PHE A 122 -7.45 -7.93 -16.88
N ALA A 123 -6.30 -7.28 -16.64
CA ALA A 123 -5.60 -7.32 -15.37
C ALA A 123 -5.18 -5.90 -14.98
N VAL A 124 -5.34 -5.56 -13.71
CA VAL A 124 -4.90 -4.27 -13.17
C VAL A 124 -3.77 -4.50 -12.16
N SER A 125 -2.66 -3.82 -12.39
CA SER A 125 -1.59 -3.67 -11.39
C SER A 125 -1.82 -2.41 -10.56
N VAL A 126 -0.95 -2.17 -9.59
CA VAL A 126 -0.97 -0.90 -8.82
C VAL A 126 -0.84 0.32 -9.73
N MET A 127 -0.14 0.20 -10.86
CA MET A 127 0.19 1.33 -11.72
C MET A 127 -0.61 1.36 -13.02
N GLU A 128 -0.91 0.21 -13.62
CA GLU A 128 -1.37 0.14 -15.00
C GLU A 128 -2.46 -0.90 -15.22
N LEU A 129 -3.26 -0.68 -16.27
CA LEU A 129 -4.26 -1.61 -16.80
C LEU A 129 -3.66 -2.36 -17.98
N TYR A 130 -3.93 -3.67 -18.07
CA TYR A 130 -3.51 -4.54 -19.15
C TYR A 130 -4.70 -5.31 -19.72
N LYS A 131 -4.66 -5.56 -21.02
CA LYS A 131 -5.57 -6.45 -21.76
C LYS A 131 -4.76 -7.63 -22.32
N LEU A 132 -5.28 -8.82 -22.21
CA LEU A 132 -4.65 -10.02 -22.83
C LEU A 132 -4.88 -9.99 -24.35
N GLY A 133 -3.79 -9.97 -25.11
CA GLY A 133 -3.83 -10.02 -26.57
C GLY A 133 -4.03 -11.45 -27.08
N LYS A 134 -4.38 -11.58 -28.36
CA LYS A 134 -4.59 -12.87 -29.05
C LYS A 134 -3.34 -13.76 -29.06
N ASN A 135 -2.15 -13.17 -28.95
CA ASN A 135 -0.85 -13.84 -28.86
C ASN A 135 -0.46 -14.24 -27.44
N THR A 136 -1.40 -14.26 -26.49
CA THR A 136 -1.18 -14.59 -25.08
C THR A 136 -0.21 -13.64 -24.35
N SER A 137 -0.03 -12.43 -24.87
CA SER A 137 0.80 -11.40 -24.27
C SER A 137 -0.06 -10.26 -23.75
N TRP A 138 0.24 -9.76 -22.55
CA TRP A 138 -0.43 -8.61 -21.94
C TRP A 138 -0.02 -7.32 -22.65
N GLN A 139 -0.99 -6.52 -23.00
CA GLN A 139 -0.82 -5.22 -23.65
C GLN A 139 -1.34 -4.13 -22.71
N LYS A 140 -0.53 -3.09 -22.50
CA LYS A 140 -0.95 -1.93 -21.72
C LYS A 140 -2.15 -1.25 -22.39
N VAL A 141 -3.11 -0.85 -21.54
CA VAL A 141 -4.26 -0.04 -21.92
C VAL A 141 -4.15 1.30 -21.23
N ASP A 142 -4.15 2.37 -21.99
CA ASP A 142 -4.05 3.71 -21.44
C ASP A 142 -5.37 4.17 -20.82
N LEU A 143 -5.28 4.70 -19.60
CA LEU A 143 -6.37 5.32 -18.87
C LEU A 143 -6.19 6.84 -18.89
N PRO A 144 -7.27 7.65 -19.00
CA PRO A 144 -7.21 9.10 -18.93
C PRO A 144 -7.00 9.56 -17.47
N LYS A 145 -5.85 9.20 -16.87
CA LYS A 145 -5.51 9.59 -15.50
C LYS A 145 -5.25 11.09 -15.43
N GLU A 146 -5.78 11.74 -14.41
CA GLU A 146 -5.55 13.16 -14.16
C GLU A 146 -4.13 13.41 -13.66
N GLU A 147 -3.60 12.48 -12.82
CA GLU A 147 -2.24 12.51 -12.31
C GLU A 147 -1.48 11.24 -12.68
N ASN A 148 -0.23 11.36 -13.11
CA ASN A 148 0.60 10.22 -13.49
C ASN A 148 0.86 9.25 -12.32
N ASP A 149 0.81 9.75 -11.08
CA ASP A 149 1.08 8.96 -9.87
C ASP A 149 -0.18 8.30 -9.30
N GLU A 150 -1.34 8.41 -9.96
CA GLU A 150 -2.58 7.83 -9.47
C GLU A 150 -2.51 6.29 -9.47
N LEU A 151 -2.67 5.72 -8.27
CA LEU A 151 -2.58 4.28 -8.05
C LEU A 151 -3.93 3.60 -8.31
N LEU A 152 -3.91 2.52 -9.09
CA LEU A 152 -5.07 1.67 -9.34
C LEU A 152 -5.27 0.70 -8.17
N THR A 153 -6.53 0.43 -7.85
CA THR A 153 -6.89 -0.36 -6.68
C THR A 153 -7.71 -1.60 -6.99
N ASP A 154 -8.54 -1.57 -8.02
CA ASP A 154 -9.47 -2.65 -8.32
C ASP A 154 -9.95 -2.64 -9.78
N ILE A 155 -10.55 -3.76 -10.22
CA ILE A 155 -11.19 -3.92 -11.52
C ILE A 155 -12.41 -4.84 -11.38
N THR A 156 -13.49 -4.50 -12.05
CA THR A 156 -14.69 -5.36 -12.11
C THR A 156 -15.43 -5.17 -13.43
N THR A 157 -16.33 -6.09 -13.73
CA THR A 157 -17.27 -5.98 -14.88
C THR A 157 -18.70 -6.12 -14.37
N HIS A 158 -19.63 -5.39 -15.00
CA HIS A 158 -21.05 -5.57 -14.86
C HIS A 158 -21.74 -5.29 -16.19
N GLY A 159 -22.50 -6.26 -16.71
CA GLY A 159 -22.99 -6.21 -18.09
C GLY A 159 -21.84 -6.00 -19.08
N ASP A 160 -22.02 -5.12 -20.04
CA ASP A 160 -20.99 -4.77 -21.02
C ASP A 160 -20.01 -3.69 -20.54
N THR A 161 -20.05 -3.32 -19.27
CA THR A 161 -19.21 -2.26 -18.71
C THR A 161 -18.05 -2.85 -17.94
N LEU A 162 -16.82 -2.47 -18.32
CA LEU A 162 -15.59 -2.70 -17.57
C LEU A 162 -15.30 -1.46 -16.72
N ILE A 163 -15.04 -1.66 -15.44
CA ILE A 163 -14.74 -0.59 -14.49
C ILE A 163 -13.38 -0.84 -13.87
N VAL A 164 -12.54 0.19 -13.87
CA VAL A 164 -11.24 0.24 -13.20
C VAL A 164 -11.31 1.33 -12.14
N LEU A 165 -10.95 1.00 -10.93
CA LEU A 165 -10.94 1.93 -9.80
C LEU A 165 -9.51 2.37 -9.51
N SER A 166 -9.30 3.67 -9.36
CA SER A 166 -8.12 4.22 -8.72
C SER A 166 -8.43 4.58 -7.27
N ARG A 167 -7.47 5.19 -6.59
CA ARG A 167 -7.72 5.70 -5.24
C ARG A 167 -8.66 6.90 -5.18
N SER A 168 -8.83 7.60 -6.33
CA SER A 168 -9.59 8.87 -6.39
C SER A 168 -10.70 8.87 -7.43
N HIS A 169 -10.57 8.08 -8.50
CA HIS A 169 -11.47 8.12 -9.64
C HIS A 169 -11.91 6.72 -10.07
N LEU A 170 -12.97 6.70 -10.86
CA LEU A 170 -13.51 5.54 -11.51
C LEU A 170 -13.34 5.72 -13.02
N TYR A 171 -12.77 4.72 -13.68
CA TYR A 171 -12.63 4.68 -15.13
C TYR A 171 -13.52 3.58 -15.68
N TYR A 172 -14.36 3.88 -16.66
CA TYR A 172 -15.23 2.87 -17.25
C TYR A 172 -15.18 2.89 -18.76
N ALA A 173 -15.38 1.75 -19.36
CA ALA A 173 -15.51 1.56 -20.81
C ALA A 173 -16.53 0.47 -21.11
N THR A 174 -17.22 0.62 -22.25
CA THR A 174 -18.06 -0.43 -22.82
C THR A 174 -17.35 -1.06 -24.02
N ALA A 175 -17.85 -2.23 -24.46
CA ALA A 175 -17.30 -2.90 -25.62
C ALA A 175 -17.16 -1.92 -26.82
N PRO A 176 -16.05 -1.92 -27.52
CA PRO A 176 -14.90 -2.84 -27.51
C PRO A 176 -13.77 -2.46 -26.55
N TYR A 177 -14.00 -1.69 -25.48
CA TYR A 177 -13.07 -1.32 -24.40
C TYR A 177 -11.81 -0.56 -24.87
N LYS A 178 -11.96 0.28 -25.88
CA LYS A 178 -10.84 1.05 -26.45
C LYS A 178 -10.67 2.43 -25.82
N LYS A 179 -11.76 3.00 -25.32
CA LYS A 179 -11.75 4.36 -24.75
C LYS A 179 -12.39 4.33 -23.37
N PHE A 180 -11.62 4.70 -22.37
CA PHE A 180 -12.10 4.85 -21.01
C PHE A 180 -12.55 6.28 -20.74
N THR A 181 -13.61 6.42 -19.96
CA THR A 181 -14.11 7.68 -19.44
C THR A 181 -13.77 7.75 -17.95
N CYS A 182 -13.18 8.87 -17.51
CA CYS A 182 -12.97 9.16 -16.09
C CYS A 182 -14.27 9.70 -15.49
N LEU A 183 -14.62 9.19 -14.32
CA LEU A 183 -15.77 9.63 -13.53
C LEU A 183 -15.32 9.92 -12.10
N THR A 184 -15.58 11.14 -11.65
CA THR A 184 -15.51 11.52 -10.25
C THR A 184 -16.87 11.29 -9.60
N LEU A 185 -16.92 10.50 -8.54
CA LEU A 185 -18.17 10.23 -7.83
C LEU A 185 -18.66 11.50 -7.09
N GLN A 186 -19.99 11.65 -7.00
CA GLN A 186 -20.58 12.72 -6.22
C GLN A 186 -20.19 12.61 -4.72
N ALA A 187 -20.21 13.74 -4.00
CA ALA A 187 -20.02 13.71 -2.56
C ALA A 187 -21.07 12.83 -1.88
N GLY A 188 -20.63 11.89 -1.03
CA GLY A 188 -21.51 11.02 -0.28
C GLY A 188 -22.34 11.78 0.78
N GLU A 189 -23.38 11.14 1.29
CA GLU A 189 -24.09 11.67 2.46
C GLU A 189 -23.15 11.72 3.67
N GLY A 190 -23.22 12.83 4.41
CA GLY A 190 -22.38 13.05 5.58
C GLY A 190 -20.89 13.32 5.27
N ASN A 191 -20.53 13.43 3.98
CA ASN A 191 -19.16 13.81 3.62
C ASN A 191 -18.96 15.31 3.86
N GLU A 192 -18.37 15.64 5.02
CA GLU A 192 -18.08 17.01 5.42
C GLU A 192 -16.79 17.56 4.78
N GLY A 193 -16.20 16.89 3.81
CA GLY A 193 -14.93 17.27 3.20
C GLY A 193 -13.75 17.25 4.18
N LYS A 194 -13.88 16.54 5.31
CA LYS A 194 -12.79 16.35 6.26
C LYS A 194 -11.83 15.24 5.81
N VAL A 195 -10.59 15.38 6.20
CA VAL A 195 -9.51 14.41 5.97
C VAL A 195 -8.86 14.06 7.30
N SER A 196 -8.49 12.80 7.50
CA SER A 196 -7.84 12.39 8.75
C SER A 196 -6.55 13.18 9.00
N LEU A 197 -6.28 13.51 10.26
CA LEU A 197 -5.02 14.15 10.63
C LEU A 197 -3.82 13.29 10.28
N PHE A 198 -3.95 11.97 10.38
CA PHE A 198 -2.90 11.05 9.93
C PHE A 198 -2.52 11.29 8.46
N ARG A 199 -3.52 11.41 7.57
CA ARG A 199 -3.28 11.65 6.15
C ARG A 199 -2.62 13.00 5.91
N GLN A 200 -3.07 14.05 6.59
CA GLN A 200 -2.48 15.37 6.46
C GLN A 200 -1.02 15.41 6.93
N ILE A 201 -0.73 14.81 8.09
CA ILE A 201 0.64 14.73 8.64
C ILE A 201 1.54 13.85 7.78
N TRP A 202 0.99 12.76 7.21
CA TRP A 202 1.76 11.91 6.30
C TRP A 202 2.17 12.65 5.03
N LEU A 203 1.24 13.35 4.36
CA LEU A 203 1.56 14.16 3.18
C LEU A 203 2.49 15.33 3.50
N LEU A 204 2.37 15.91 4.70
CA LEU A 204 3.26 16.95 5.19
C LEU A 204 4.68 16.41 5.41
N HIS A 205 4.82 15.22 6.05
CA HIS A 205 6.10 14.55 6.28
C HIS A 205 6.82 14.19 4.98
N SER A 206 6.09 13.69 4.00
CA SER A 206 6.65 13.34 2.68
C SER A 206 6.84 14.56 1.77
N GLY A 207 6.31 15.73 2.13
CA GLY A 207 6.25 16.91 1.28
C GLY A 207 5.14 16.89 0.22
N ALA A 208 4.50 15.74 0.00
CA ALA A 208 3.48 15.57 -1.04
C ALA A 208 2.25 16.47 -0.85
N LEU A 209 2.04 17.01 0.36
CA LEU A 209 1.01 18.00 0.63
C LEU A 209 1.14 19.25 -0.27
N PHE A 210 2.36 19.59 -0.68
CA PHE A 210 2.67 20.70 -1.60
C PHE A 210 3.12 20.22 -2.97
N GLY A 211 2.66 19.04 -3.38
CA GLY A 211 2.98 18.44 -4.68
C GLY A 211 4.46 18.14 -4.86
N ILE A 212 4.94 18.24 -6.10
CA ILE A 212 6.33 17.91 -6.44
C ILE A 212 7.33 18.85 -5.76
N VAL A 213 7.00 20.12 -5.59
CA VAL A 213 7.88 21.10 -4.93
C VAL A 213 8.13 20.70 -3.47
N GLY A 214 7.09 20.33 -2.74
CA GLY A 214 7.23 19.87 -1.37
C GLY A 214 8.04 18.57 -1.28
N LYS A 215 7.80 17.59 -2.16
CA LYS A 215 8.62 16.36 -2.23
C LYS A 215 10.10 16.68 -2.42
N LEU A 216 10.46 17.55 -3.37
CA LEU A 216 11.86 17.93 -3.63
C LEU A 216 12.50 18.66 -2.43
N ILE A 217 11.75 19.46 -1.68
CA ILE A 217 12.25 20.08 -0.44
C ILE A 217 12.57 19.01 0.60
N VAL A 218 11.67 18.05 0.82
CA VAL A 218 11.90 16.96 1.79
C VAL A 218 13.07 16.07 1.36
N ASP A 219 13.19 15.75 0.09
CA ASP A 219 14.33 14.98 -0.46
C ASP A 219 15.64 15.74 -0.27
N GLY A 220 15.65 17.05 -0.53
CA GLY A 220 16.80 17.93 -0.27
C GLY A 220 17.24 17.90 1.19
N ILE A 221 16.29 17.93 2.13
CA ILE A 221 16.58 17.78 3.56
C ILE A 221 17.10 16.38 3.88
N GLY A 222 16.56 15.33 3.27
CA GLY A 222 17.09 13.97 3.39
C GLY A 222 18.56 13.88 2.96
N ILE A 223 18.92 14.49 1.82
CA ILE A 223 20.31 14.57 1.32
C ILE A 223 21.18 15.35 2.31
N VAL A 224 20.71 16.47 2.82
CA VAL A 224 21.45 17.26 3.83
C VAL A 224 21.71 16.43 5.09
N LEU A 225 20.73 15.66 5.58
CA LEU A 225 20.90 14.78 6.73
C LEU A 225 21.95 13.69 6.46
N ILE A 226 21.97 13.10 5.25
CA ILE A 226 23.02 12.15 4.85
C ILE A 226 24.39 12.80 4.90
N ILE A 227 24.54 14.02 4.35
CA ILE A 227 25.79 14.79 4.40
C ILE A 227 26.22 15.07 5.84
N LEU A 228 25.28 15.45 6.72
CA LEU A 228 25.55 15.67 8.13
C LEU A 228 26.02 14.38 8.83
N CYS A 229 25.41 13.24 8.53
CA CYS A 229 25.84 11.93 9.05
C CYS A 229 27.26 11.60 8.59
N LEU A 230 27.54 11.69 7.29
CA LEU A 230 28.85 11.39 6.73
C LEU A 230 29.95 12.32 7.25
N THR A 231 29.69 13.63 7.32
CA THR A 231 30.66 14.60 7.85
C THR A 231 30.87 14.41 9.36
N GLY A 232 29.84 14.04 10.11
CA GLY A 232 29.95 13.72 11.54
C GLY A 232 30.85 12.51 11.80
N ILE A 233 30.68 11.41 11.03
CA ILE A 233 31.53 10.22 11.10
C ILE A 233 32.94 10.53 10.63
N TRP A 234 33.10 11.22 9.51
CA TRP A 234 34.41 11.62 9.00
C TRP A 234 35.20 12.39 10.04
N TYR A 235 34.59 13.40 10.69
CA TYR A 235 35.23 14.17 11.76
C TYR A 235 35.65 13.28 12.95
N TRP A 236 34.81 12.29 13.31
CA TRP A 236 35.12 11.36 14.39
C TRP A 236 36.34 10.49 14.07
N VAL A 237 36.44 9.99 12.83
CA VAL A 237 37.53 9.08 12.42
C VAL A 237 38.84 9.83 12.19
N ARG A 238 38.81 10.95 11.48
CA ARG A 238 40.03 11.66 11.02
C ARG A 238 40.55 12.75 11.94
N ARG A 239 39.77 13.23 12.91
CA ARG A 239 40.15 14.19 14.00
C ARG A 239 40.86 15.50 13.60
N LYS A 240 41.11 15.83 12.33
CA LYS A 240 42.04 16.91 11.92
C LYS A 240 41.46 17.99 11.02
N THR A 241 40.17 17.96 10.67
CA THR A 241 39.64 18.90 9.69
C THR A 241 38.71 19.92 10.36
N ILE A 242 39.27 21.05 10.83
CA ILE A 242 38.51 22.18 11.38
C ILE A 242 37.44 22.64 10.39
N SER A 243 37.74 22.66 9.09
CA SER A 243 36.82 23.03 8.01
C SER A 243 35.54 22.15 8.03
N MET A 244 35.68 20.83 8.19
CA MET A 244 34.53 19.91 8.16
C MET A 244 33.56 20.13 9.34
N ILE A 245 34.10 20.39 10.56
CA ILE A 245 33.23 20.68 11.71
C ILE A 245 32.47 22.01 11.55
N VAL A 246 33.15 23.01 10.95
CA VAL A 246 32.54 24.31 10.65
C VAL A 246 31.37 24.13 9.68
N TRP A 247 31.60 23.38 8.58
CA TRP A 247 30.54 23.05 7.62
C TRP A 247 29.40 22.25 8.25
N HIS A 248 29.72 21.17 8.97
CA HIS A 248 28.71 20.37 9.68
C HIS A 248 27.86 21.24 10.60
N THR A 249 28.49 22.12 11.40
CA THR A 249 27.78 22.99 12.34
C THR A 249 26.93 24.03 11.60
N LYS A 250 27.45 24.67 10.56
CA LYS A 250 26.71 25.67 9.78
C LYS A 250 25.49 25.05 9.08
N ILE A 251 25.68 23.94 8.35
CA ILE A 251 24.59 23.24 7.66
C ILE A 251 23.53 22.81 8.69
N GLY A 252 23.95 22.16 9.78
CA GLY A 252 23.04 21.70 10.82
C GLY A 252 22.28 22.85 11.48
N TYR A 253 22.90 24.03 11.67
CA TYR A 253 22.24 25.20 12.23
C TYR A 253 21.14 25.76 11.31
N TYR A 254 21.45 25.95 10.02
CA TYR A 254 20.50 26.53 9.06
C TYR A 254 19.34 25.57 8.73
N THR A 255 19.58 24.27 8.75
CA THR A 255 18.54 23.27 8.44
C THR A 255 17.81 22.73 9.65
N PHE A 256 18.21 23.14 10.88
CA PHE A 256 17.71 22.60 12.14
C PHE A 256 16.17 22.57 12.26
N ALA A 257 15.53 23.70 11.95
CA ALA A 257 14.06 23.78 12.10
C ALA A 257 13.33 22.80 11.21
N LEU A 258 13.77 22.68 9.95
CA LEU A 258 13.14 21.84 8.95
C LEU A 258 13.44 20.35 9.20
N THR A 259 14.67 20.01 9.57
CA THR A 259 15.04 18.63 9.94
C THR A 259 14.31 18.17 11.19
N LEU A 260 14.18 19.03 12.20
CA LEU A 260 13.44 18.72 13.41
C LEU A 260 11.94 18.52 13.12
N PHE A 261 11.37 19.37 12.28
CA PHE A 261 9.97 19.26 11.86
C PHE A 261 9.69 17.92 11.14
N ILE A 262 10.54 17.52 10.18
CA ILE A 262 10.40 16.24 9.50
C ILE A 262 10.57 15.07 10.48
N ALA A 263 11.53 15.14 11.41
CA ALA A 263 11.72 14.09 12.41
C ALA A 263 10.50 13.92 13.34
N ILE A 264 9.91 15.04 13.79
CA ILE A 264 8.72 15.01 14.67
C ILE A 264 7.51 14.47 13.89
N THR A 265 7.27 14.94 12.67
CA THR A 265 6.14 14.47 11.86
C THR A 265 6.27 12.98 11.52
N GLY A 266 7.46 12.50 11.15
CA GLY A 266 7.71 11.08 10.92
C GLY A 266 7.51 10.21 12.17
N TRP A 267 7.98 10.69 13.33
CA TRP A 267 7.77 10.01 14.60
C TRP A 267 6.29 9.94 15.00
N ALA A 268 5.53 11.03 14.75
CA ALA A 268 4.10 11.11 15.05
C ALA A 268 3.24 10.15 14.20
N LEU A 269 3.73 9.71 13.02
CA LEU A 269 3.05 8.75 12.15
C LEU A 269 3.16 7.30 12.65
N ARG A 270 3.65 7.08 13.88
CA ARG A 270 3.78 5.77 14.50
C ARG A 270 3.04 5.72 15.84
N PRO A 271 2.60 4.51 16.27
CA PRO A 271 2.00 4.35 17.60
C PRO A 271 2.93 4.88 18.70
N PRO A 272 2.37 5.49 19.76
CA PRO A 272 0.94 5.65 20.03
C PRO A 272 0.28 6.87 19.34
N LEU A 273 1.05 7.85 18.84
CA LEU A 273 0.50 9.10 18.29
C LEU A 273 -0.30 8.87 17.00
N MET A 274 0.08 7.90 16.19
CA MET A 274 -0.62 7.52 14.98
C MET A 274 -2.11 7.25 15.22
N ILE A 275 -2.46 6.59 16.32
CA ILE A 275 -3.84 6.25 16.66
C ILE A 275 -4.66 7.53 16.85
N LEU A 276 -4.11 8.48 17.63
CA LEU A 276 -4.75 9.78 17.86
C LEU A 276 -4.93 10.56 16.54
N LEU A 277 -3.96 10.51 15.66
CA LEU A 277 -4.03 11.17 14.36
C LEU A 277 -5.05 10.49 13.42
N ALA A 278 -5.16 9.17 13.46
CA ALA A 278 -6.07 8.41 12.60
C ALA A 278 -7.54 8.56 12.99
N THR A 279 -7.83 8.70 14.29
CA THR A 279 -9.18 8.85 14.82
C THR A 279 -9.73 10.28 14.72
N ASN A 280 -8.89 11.26 14.44
CA ASN A 280 -9.30 12.66 14.30
C ASN A 280 -9.21 13.14 12.85
N SER A 281 -10.15 13.98 12.45
CA SER A 281 -10.20 14.57 11.12
C SER A 281 -10.47 16.07 11.17
N THR A 282 -9.91 16.80 10.20
CA THR A 282 -10.12 18.24 10.04
C THR A 282 -10.34 18.58 8.56
N LYS A 283 -10.76 19.80 8.28
CA LYS A 283 -10.76 20.31 6.91
C LYS A 283 -9.32 20.33 6.36
N PRO A 284 -9.12 20.07 5.07
CA PRO A 284 -7.82 20.21 4.42
C PRO A 284 -7.26 21.61 4.60
N LEU A 285 -5.93 21.71 4.64
CA LEU A 285 -5.28 23.03 4.59
C LEU A 285 -5.50 23.64 3.21
N PRO A 286 -5.98 24.90 3.12
CA PRO A 286 -6.21 25.59 1.86
C PRO A 286 -4.96 25.64 0.97
N GLY A 287 -5.13 25.46 -0.34
CA GLY A 287 -4.04 25.51 -1.33
C GLY A 287 -3.10 24.30 -1.31
N THR A 288 -3.48 23.22 -0.68
CA THR A 288 -2.72 21.96 -0.68
C THR A 288 -3.33 20.92 -1.62
N THR A 289 -2.61 19.83 -1.88
CA THR A 289 -3.10 18.71 -2.73
C THR A 289 -4.34 18.02 -2.17
N LEU A 290 -4.65 18.20 -0.89
CA LEU A 290 -5.87 17.71 -0.27
C LEU A 290 -7.06 18.65 -0.45
N ASP A 291 -6.80 19.91 -0.75
CA ASP A 291 -7.82 20.94 -0.98
C ASP A 291 -8.22 20.93 -2.46
N ASN A 292 -9.00 19.92 -2.85
CA ASN A 292 -9.49 19.75 -4.21
C ASN A 292 -10.99 19.39 -4.20
N ASP A 293 -11.62 19.51 -5.36
CA ASP A 293 -13.06 19.32 -5.53
C ASP A 293 -13.49 17.83 -5.50
N ASN A 294 -12.53 16.90 -5.51
CA ASN A 294 -12.85 15.47 -5.45
C ASN A 294 -13.03 14.99 -4.00
N PRO A 295 -14.27 14.73 -3.56
CA PRO A 295 -14.55 14.28 -2.18
C PRO A 295 -13.98 12.89 -1.86
N TRP A 296 -13.58 12.13 -2.90
CA TRP A 296 -13.06 10.77 -2.81
C TRP A 296 -11.54 10.68 -3.02
N ASN A 297 -10.85 11.83 -3.02
CA ASN A 297 -9.41 11.87 -3.22
C ASN A 297 -8.65 10.92 -2.26
N ASP A 298 -7.95 9.92 -2.83
CA ASP A 298 -7.18 8.87 -2.14
C ASP A 298 -8.01 7.94 -1.20
N LYS A 299 -9.34 7.95 -1.30
CA LYS A 299 -10.22 7.18 -0.40
C LYS A 299 -10.71 5.87 -0.99
N LEU A 300 -10.85 5.74 -2.31
CA LEU A 300 -11.46 4.58 -2.95
C LEU A 300 -10.55 3.34 -2.86
N ARG A 301 -11.14 2.15 -2.63
CA ARG A 301 -10.41 0.90 -2.45
C ARG A 301 -10.88 -0.22 -3.37
N MET A 302 -12.16 -0.58 -3.33
CA MET A 302 -12.74 -1.64 -4.18
C MET A 302 -14.15 -1.26 -4.60
N ILE A 303 -14.65 -1.87 -5.70
CA ILE A 303 -16.00 -1.68 -6.22
C ILE A 303 -16.61 -3.01 -6.65
N ARG A 304 -17.86 -3.26 -6.30
CA ARG A 304 -18.63 -4.45 -6.70
C ARG A 304 -20.06 -4.05 -7.05
N TYR A 305 -20.70 -4.85 -7.90
CA TYR A 305 -22.14 -4.75 -8.14
C TYR A 305 -22.85 -5.84 -7.34
N ASP A 306 -23.89 -5.45 -6.62
CA ASP A 306 -24.73 -6.37 -5.86
C ASP A 306 -25.97 -6.70 -6.68
N GLU A 307 -25.99 -7.90 -7.27
CA GLU A 307 -27.10 -8.39 -8.09
C GLU A 307 -28.40 -8.54 -7.29
N GLN A 308 -28.31 -8.76 -5.98
CA GLN A 308 -29.47 -8.93 -5.13
C GLN A 308 -30.14 -7.60 -4.77
N ALA A 309 -29.34 -6.59 -4.46
CA ALA A 309 -29.82 -5.26 -4.10
C ALA A 309 -29.95 -4.33 -5.31
N HIS A 310 -29.46 -4.75 -6.49
CA HIS A 310 -29.39 -3.95 -7.71
C HIS A 310 -28.73 -2.59 -7.46
N ASP A 311 -27.55 -2.60 -6.83
CA ASP A 311 -26.77 -1.40 -6.55
C ASP A 311 -25.27 -1.66 -6.61
N TRP A 312 -24.49 -0.58 -6.75
CA TRP A 312 -23.06 -0.60 -6.67
C TRP A 312 -22.62 -0.47 -5.20
N LEU A 313 -21.58 -1.18 -4.84
CA LEU A 313 -20.93 -1.13 -3.56
C LEU A 313 -19.53 -0.61 -3.72
N ILE A 314 -19.14 0.34 -2.89
CA ILE A 314 -17.78 0.89 -2.88
C ILE A 314 -17.22 0.77 -1.47
N SER A 315 -16.04 0.17 -1.33
CA SER A 315 -15.25 0.28 -0.11
C SER A 315 -14.27 1.44 -0.22
N THR A 316 -14.08 2.13 0.88
CA THR A 316 -13.20 3.29 0.99
C THR A 316 -12.28 3.12 2.19
N SER A 317 -11.38 4.08 2.42
CA SER A 317 -10.61 4.16 3.66
C SER A 317 -11.43 4.54 4.90
N GLU A 318 -12.69 4.93 4.71
CA GLU A 318 -13.55 5.48 5.78
C GLU A 318 -14.80 4.63 6.04
N GLY A 319 -15.17 3.73 5.11
CA GLY A 319 -16.37 2.90 5.23
C GLY A 319 -16.82 2.33 3.90
N PHE A 320 -18.01 1.76 3.92
CA PHE A 320 -18.68 1.22 2.73
C PHE A 320 -19.86 2.12 2.33
N TYR A 321 -20.06 2.22 1.03
CA TYR A 321 -21.10 3.04 0.43
C TYR A 321 -21.85 2.26 -0.63
N SER A 322 -23.14 2.57 -0.82
CA SER A 322 -23.97 2.05 -1.90
C SER A 322 -24.40 3.16 -2.85
N LEU A 323 -24.56 2.80 -4.15
CA LEU A 323 -25.03 3.71 -5.18
C LEU A 323 -26.01 2.97 -6.11
N LYS A 324 -27.13 3.55 -6.46
CA LYS A 324 -28.07 2.94 -7.43
C LYS A 324 -27.51 2.94 -8.84
N THR A 325 -26.75 3.98 -9.21
CA THR A 325 -26.00 4.09 -10.48
C THR A 325 -24.64 4.70 -10.17
N LEU A 326 -23.67 4.56 -11.06
CA LEU A 326 -22.32 5.15 -10.89
C LEU A 326 -22.35 6.68 -10.79
N SER A 327 -23.39 7.33 -11.32
CA SER A 327 -23.60 8.78 -11.24
C SER A 327 -24.46 9.21 -10.05
N ALA A 328 -25.01 8.28 -9.29
CA ALA A 328 -25.84 8.59 -8.11
C ALA A 328 -24.96 9.05 -6.93
N LYS A 329 -25.58 9.74 -5.99
CA LYS A 329 -24.96 10.12 -4.73
C LYS A 329 -24.70 8.89 -3.85
N PRO A 330 -23.45 8.64 -3.41
CA PRO A 330 -23.15 7.54 -2.51
C PRO A 330 -23.82 7.69 -1.14
N THR A 331 -24.44 6.60 -0.68
CA THR A 331 -25.07 6.51 0.65
C THR A 331 -24.23 5.61 1.56
N PRO A 332 -23.85 6.04 2.76
CA PRO A 332 -23.05 5.23 3.68
C PRO A 332 -23.83 4.00 4.16
N ILE A 333 -23.15 2.87 4.30
CA ILE A 333 -23.69 1.64 4.84
C ILE A 333 -23.19 1.50 6.27
N THR A 334 -24.13 1.52 7.24
CA THR A 334 -23.80 1.51 8.67
C THR A 334 -23.44 0.12 9.19
N THR A 335 -24.10 -0.93 8.67
CA THR A 335 -23.81 -2.33 9.02
C THR A 335 -22.92 -2.94 7.93
N ALA A 336 -21.61 -2.81 8.10
CA ALA A 336 -20.59 -3.29 7.17
C ALA A 336 -19.37 -3.80 7.94
N PRO A 337 -18.52 -4.64 7.33
CA PRO A 337 -17.25 -5.05 7.92
C PRO A 337 -16.38 -3.86 8.29
N PRO A 338 -15.46 -3.99 9.26
CA PRO A 338 -14.54 -2.92 9.61
C PRO A 338 -13.63 -2.58 8.43
N VAL A 339 -13.27 -1.30 8.31
CA VAL A 339 -12.30 -0.82 7.31
C VAL A 339 -10.91 -0.89 7.88
N SER A 340 -10.04 -1.62 7.17
CA SER A 340 -8.62 -1.66 7.53
C SER A 340 -7.88 -0.42 7.03
N VAL A 341 -6.98 0.10 7.84
CA VAL A 341 -6.03 1.17 7.42
C VAL A 341 -5.17 0.72 6.25
N MET A 342 -4.88 -0.58 6.15
CA MET A 342 -4.12 -1.19 5.04
C MET A 342 -4.97 -1.43 3.78
N GLY A 343 -6.28 -1.18 3.85
CA GLY A 343 -7.24 -1.39 2.77
C GLY A 343 -7.79 -2.80 2.73
N GLN A 344 -8.77 -3.01 1.83
CA GLN A 344 -9.38 -4.31 1.59
C GLN A 344 -8.54 -5.11 0.59
N ASN A 345 -8.38 -6.41 0.85
CA ASN A 345 -7.67 -7.35 -0.03
C ASN A 345 -8.61 -8.33 -0.73
N VAL A 346 -9.73 -8.64 -0.10
CA VAL A 346 -10.72 -9.60 -0.55
C VAL A 346 -12.09 -8.96 -0.55
N TRP A 347 -12.82 -9.11 -1.65
CA TRP A 347 -14.24 -8.82 -1.73
C TRP A 347 -14.88 -9.74 -2.76
N HIS A 348 -15.42 -10.85 -2.29
CA HIS A 348 -15.96 -11.93 -3.10
C HIS A 348 -17.45 -12.15 -2.79
N TYR A 349 -18.23 -12.47 -3.81
CA TYR A 349 -19.66 -12.82 -3.64
C TYR A 349 -19.80 -14.33 -3.48
N ALA A 350 -20.25 -14.77 -2.32
CA ALA A 350 -20.40 -16.18 -2.00
C ALA A 350 -21.70 -16.78 -2.58
N SER A 351 -21.71 -18.10 -2.76
CA SER A 351 -22.85 -18.85 -3.33
C SER A 351 -24.15 -18.72 -2.52
N ASN A 352 -24.05 -18.42 -1.22
CA ASN A 352 -25.19 -18.19 -0.32
C ASN A 352 -25.75 -16.75 -0.36
N LYS A 353 -25.40 -15.97 -1.36
CA LYS A 353 -25.84 -14.59 -1.59
C LYS A 353 -25.35 -13.58 -0.55
N SER A 354 -24.20 -13.84 0.04
CA SER A 354 -23.50 -12.94 0.95
C SER A 354 -22.13 -12.55 0.44
N TRP A 355 -21.52 -11.59 1.09
CA TRP A 355 -20.19 -11.13 0.74
C TRP A 355 -19.12 -11.69 1.69
N ILE A 356 -17.99 -12.11 1.15
CA ILE A 356 -16.77 -12.39 1.89
C ILE A 356 -15.87 -11.18 1.73
N VAL A 357 -15.55 -10.52 2.84
CA VAL A 357 -14.74 -9.31 2.88
C VAL A 357 -13.52 -9.53 3.76
N GLY A 358 -12.33 -9.39 3.21
CA GLY A 358 -11.07 -9.67 3.90
C GLY A 358 -10.09 -8.51 3.86
N SER A 359 -9.41 -8.31 4.97
CA SER A 359 -8.37 -7.31 5.15
C SER A 359 -7.30 -7.81 6.12
N PHE A 360 -6.37 -6.94 6.51
CA PHE A 360 -5.42 -7.24 7.60
C PHE A 360 -6.06 -7.23 9.01
N ASP A 361 -7.37 -6.95 9.10
CA ASP A 361 -8.12 -6.98 10.36
C ASP A 361 -9.03 -8.21 10.46
N GLY A 362 -8.97 -9.11 9.48
CA GLY A 362 -9.70 -10.38 9.46
C GLY A 362 -10.46 -10.65 8.18
N LEU A 363 -11.16 -11.79 8.16
CA LEU A 363 -12.08 -12.21 7.12
C LEU A 363 -13.51 -12.21 7.69
N PHE A 364 -14.40 -11.54 6.98
CA PHE A 364 -15.77 -11.31 7.43
C PHE A 364 -16.78 -11.86 6.43
N TYR A 365 -17.83 -12.42 6.97
CA TYR A 365 -19.05 -12.75 6.27
C TYR A 365 -20.03 -11.59 6.43
N TRP A 366 -20.54 -11.05 5.32
CA TRP A 366 -21.44 -9.90 5.32
C TRP A 366 -22.71 -10.19 4.56
N ASP A 367 -23.82 -10.34 5.29
CA ASP A 367 -25.16 -10.46 4.75
C ASP A 367 -25.86 -9.08 4.80
N ARG A 368 -25.86 -8.41 3.67
CA ARG A 368 -26.48 -7.08 3.55
C ARG A 368 -27.99 -7.09 3.75
N LYS A 369 -28.66 -8.16 3.29
CA LYS A 369 -30.11 -8.27 3.35
C LYS A 369 -30.59 -8.34 4.79
N ASN A 370 -29.89 -9.07 5.63
CA ASN A 370 -30.26 -9.26 7.04
C ASN A 370 -29.47 -8.30 7.97
N ASN A 371 -28.64 -7.42 7.44
CA ASN A 371 -27.78 -6.51 8.21
C ASN A 371 -26.89 -7.24 9.23
N VAL A 372 -26.26 -8.34 8.82
CA VAL A 372 -25.40 -9.16 9.66
C VAL A 372 -23.97 -9.13 9.16
N VAL A 373 -23.04 -8.91 10.09
CA VAL A 373 -21.60 -9.05 9.87
C VAL A 373 -21.07 -10.02 10.92
N LEU A 374 -20.43 -11.10 10.46
CA LEU A 374 -19.83 -12.13 11.32
C LEU A 374 -18.38 -12.35 10.90
N TYR A 375 -17.55 -12.82 11.83
CA TYR A 375 -16.26 -13.38 11.44
C TYR A 375 -16.50 -14.63 10.57
N TYR A 376 -15.69 -14.79 9.53
CA TYR A 376 -15.81 -15.92 8.61
C TYR A 376 -15.56 -17.27 9.31
N ASN A 377 -14.72 -17.26 10.36
CA ASN A 377 -14.45 -18.42 11.19
C ASN A 377 -14.71 -18.05 12.65
N ASP A 378 -15.54 -18.81 13.37
CA ASP A 378 -15.91 -18.57 14.78
C ASP A 378 -14.69 -18.59 15.73
N SER A 379 -13.56 -19.16 15.30
CA SER A 379 -12.30 -19.12 16.04
C SER A 379 -11.52 -17.80 15.93
N MET A 380 -11.95 -16.87 15.05
CA MET A 380 -11.36 -15.54 14.94
C MET A 380 -12.01 -14.60 15.96
N GLU A 381 -11.37 -14.44 17.11
CA GLU A 381 -11.78 -13.44 18.10
C GLU A 381 -11.61 -12.02 17.57
N SER A 382 -12.55 -11.15 17.93
CA SER A 382 -12.50 -9.72 17.65
C SER A 382 -11.23 -9.12 18.24
N THR A 383 -10.23 -8.88 17.44
CA THR A 383 -9.14 -7.99 17.86
C THR A 383 -9.60 -6.56 17.68
N THR A 384 -10.08 -5.93 18.73
CA THR A 384 -10.17 -4.47 18.86
C THR A 384 -8.72 -3.92 18.91
N GLY A 385 -7.93 -4.29 17.90
CA GLY A 385 -6.50 -4.09 17.88
C GLY A 385 -6.11 -2.75 17.28
N ILE A 386 -4.98 -2.28 17.70
CA ILE A 386 -4.20 -1.24 17.03
C ILE A 386 -3.99 -1.69 15.57
N PRO A 387 -4.29 -0.86 14.56
CA PRO A 387 -4.07 -1.21 13.17
C PRO A 387 -2.66 -1.75 12.92
N GLY A 388 -2.55 -2.93 12.30
CA GLY A 388 -1.28 -3.61 12.04
C GLY A 388 -0.73 -4.45 13.19
N THR A 389 -1.50 -4.72 14.23
CA THR A 389 -1.16 -5.64 15.34
C THR A 389 -2.02 -6.90 15.36
N ALA A 390 -2.86 -7.10 14.34
CA ALA A 390 -3.63 -8.33 14.21
C ALA A 390 -2.71 -9.56 14.21
N PRO A 391 -3.09 -10.67 14.85
CA PRO A 391 -2.36 -11.93 14.77
C PRO A 391 -2.12 -12.33 13.32
N ASP A 392 -1.01 -12.99 13.03
CA ASP A 392 -0.63 -13.40 11.67
C ASP A 392 -1.74 -14.17 10.94
N GLU A 393 -2.52 -14.96 11.67
CA GLU A 393 -3.65 -15.73 11.17
C GLU A 393 -4.83 -14.88 10.68
N GLN A 394 -4.91 -13.62 11.11
CA GLN A 394 -5.99 -12.70 10.76
C GLN A 394 -5.59 -11.72 9.62
N THR A 395 -4.34 -11.69 9.22
CA THR A 395 -3.85 -10.79 8.18
C THR A 395 -4.17 -11.32 6.78
N ILE A 396 -5.45 -11.24 6.38
CA ILE A 396 -5.91 -11.80 5.11
C ILE A 396 -5.32 -11.02 3.93
N SER A 397 -4.61 -11.73 3.06
CA SER A 397 -4.01 -11.20 1.84
C SER A 397 -4.72 -11.61 0.55
N GLY A 398 -5.46 -12.74 0.57
CA GLY A 398 -6.14 -13.25 -0.60
C GLY A 398 -7.20 -14.31 -0.30
N TYR A 399 -8.04 -14.53 -1.30
CA TYR A 399 -9.13 -15.52 -1.25
C TYR A 399 -9.41 -16.06 -2.66
N SER A 400 -9.83 -17.32 -2.74
CA SER A 400 -10.32 -17.96 -3.96
C SER A 400 -11.36 -19.03 -3.67
N SER A 401 -12.40 -19.08 -4.51
CA SER A 401 -13.36 -20.20 -4.63
C SER A 401 -13.37 -20.83 -6.02
N ASP A 402 -12.36 -20.53 -6.86
CA ASP A 402 -12.29 -20.99 -8.26
C ASP A 402 -11.74 -22.41 -8.41
N PHE A 403 -11.17 -22.98 -7.34
CA PHE A 403 -10.65 -24.35 -7.35
C PHE A 403 -11.71 -25.38 -7.03
N THR A 404 -11.59 -26.55 -7.67
CA THR A 404 -12.53 -27.64 -7.46
C THR A 404 -12.42 -28.19 -6.03
N ASN A 405 -13.54 -28.16 -5.29
CA ASN A 405 -13.68 -28.67 -3.91
C ASN A 405 -12.73 -28.02 -2.87
N LYS A 406 -12.21 -26.83 -3.14
CA LYS A 406 -11.31 -26.13 -2.22
C LYS A 406 -11.59 -24.63 -2.21
N GLU A 407 -11.93 -24.09 -1.05
CA GLU A 407 -11.74 -22.67 -0.79
C GLU A 407 -10.28 -22.43 -0.40
N CYS A 408 -9.75 -21.32 -0.83
CA CYS A 408 -8.39 -20.92 -0.53
C CYS A 408 -8.41 -19.57 0.18
N ILE A 409 -7.97 -19.56 1.43
CA ILE A 409 -7.74 -18.35 2.21
C ILE A 409 -6.24 -18.21 2.37
N ALA A 410 -5.68 -17.07 1.99
CA ALA A 410 -4.27 -16.77 2.16
C ALA A 410 -4.08 -15.64 3.17
N THR A 411 -3.24 -15.87 4.17
CA THR A 411 -2.77 -14.82 5.08
C THR A 411 -1.47 -14.20 4.56
N TYR A 412 -1.16 -13.01 5.01
CA TYR A 412 0.03 -12.30 4.52
C TYR A 412 1.33 -12.98 4.94
N PHE A 413 1.41 -13.47 6.17
CA PHE A 413 2.64 -14.04 6.74
C PHE A 413 2.74 -15.56 6.55
N GLN A 414 1.65 -16.31 6.76
CA GLN A 414 1.66 -17.78 6.68
C GLN A 414 1.26 -18.31 5.30
N GLY A 415 0.55 -17.49 4.50
CA GLY A 415 0.08 -17.89 3.18
C GLY A 415 -1.13 -18.82 3.23
N SER A 416 -1.11 -19.87 2.40
CA SER A 416 -2.20 -20.84 2.23
C SER A 416 -1.67 -22.22 1.86
N SER A 417 -2.27 -23.26 2.41
CA SER A 417 -1.92 -24.66 2.13
C SER A 417 -2.77 -25.30 1.02
N PHE A 418 -3.46 -24.50 0.18
CA PHE A 418 -4.35 -25.04 -0.85
C PHE A 418 -3.62 -25.89 -1.92
N ALA A 419 -2.36 -25.56 -2.20
CA ALA A 419 -1.49 -26.28 -3.13
C ALA A 419 -0.02 -26.04 -2.79
N THR A 420 0.85 -26.97 -3.17
CA THR A 420 2.29 -26.80 -3.07
C THR A 420 2.75 -25.65 -3.97
N GLN A 421 3.43 -24.66 -3.41
CA GLN A 421 3.96 -23.54 -4.17
C GLN A 421 5.14 -24.03 -5.06
N PRO A 422 5.17 -23.65 -6.35
CA PRO A 422 6.33 -23.92 -7.21
C PRO A 422 7.60 -23.25 -6.71
N GLU A 423 8.72 -23.97 -6.74
CA GLU A 423 10.03 -23.46 -6.29
C GLU A 423 10.48 -22.21 -7.04
N GLU A 424 10.14 -22.10 -8.34
CA GLU A 424 10.50 -20.94 -9.18
C GLU A 424 9.86 -19.62 -8.70
N LEU A 425 8.83 -19.69 -7.87
CA LEU A 425 8.19 -18.51 -7.29
C LEU A 425 8.93 -18.00 -6.06
N LYS A 426 9.70 -18.82 -5.37
CA LYS A 426 10.42 -18.47 -4.15
C LYS A 426 11.35 -17.28 -4.35
N ASP A 427 12.06 -17.26 -5.47
CA ASP A 427 13.10 -16.26 -5.77
C ASP A 427 12.58 -15.05 -6.56
N LYS A 428 11.25 -14.94 -6.79
CA LYS A 428 10.71 -13.76 -7.46
C LYS A 428 11.06 -12.49 -6.67
N PRO A 429 11.54 -11.44 -7.35
CA PRO A 429 12.10 -10.29 -6.67
C PRO A 429 11.05 -9.45 -5.94
N MET A 430 11.50 -8.66 -4.98
CA MET A 430 10.77 -7.57 -4.36
C MET A 430 11.07 -6.26 -5.08
N SER A 431 10.12 -5.33 -5.19
CA SER A 431 10.41 -4.01 -5.72
C SER A 431 11.25 -3.19 -4.73
N LEU A 432 12.14 -2.33 -5.25
CA LEU A 432 12.90 -1.42 -4.39
C LEU A 432 11.97 -0.53 -3.57
N TRP A 433 10.81 -0.12 -4.10
CA TRP A 433 9.82 0.66 -3.36
C TRP A 433 9.26 -0.10 -2.15
N SER A 434 8.93 -1.39 -2.33
CA SER A 434 8.46 -2.23 -1.21
C SER A 434 9.56 -2.43 -0.16
N LEU A 435 10.81 -2.67 -0.58
CA LEU A 435 11.94 -2.74 0.35
C LEU A 435 12.14 -1.42 1.10
N ALA A 436 12.07 -0.29 0.39
CA ALA A 436 12.18 1.03 1.01
C ALA A 436 11.09 1.25 2.06
N LEU A 437 9.88 0.76 1.83
CA LEU A 437 8.81 0.81 2.82
C LEU A 437 9.15 -0.01 4.08
N GLU A 438 9.67 -1.23 3.93
CA GLU A 438 10.09 -2.08 5.06
C GLU A 438 11.23 -1.45 5.87
N VAL A 439 12.20 -0.83 5.18
CA VAL A 439 13.31 -0.08 5.80
C VAL A 439 12.80 1.16 6.53
N HIS A 440 12.01 1.99 5.86
CA HIS A 440 11.52 3.27 6.41
C HIS A 440 10.58 3.08 7.59
N THR A 441 9.82 1.99 7.59
CA THR A 441 8.90 1.63 8.68
C THR A 441 9.55 0.83 9.79
N GLY A 442 10.83 0.48 9.67
CA GLY A 442 11.58 -0.27 10.67
C GLY A 442 11.26 -1.77 10.74
N ARG A 443 10.35 -2.27 9.91
CA ARG A 443 9.93 -3.69 9.93
C ARG A 443 11.06 -4.64 9.56
N ILE A 444 11.96 -4.24 8.68
CA ILE A 444 13.12 -5.05 8.31
C ILE A 444 14.08 -5.30 9.49
N TYR A 445 14.12 -4.38 10.46
CA TYR A 445 15.05 -4.48 11.61
C TYR A 445 14.48 -5.23 12.79
N ALA A 446 13.17 -5.17 13.00
CA ALA A 446 12.55 -5.64 14.23
C ALA A 446 11.23 -6.42 14.00
N GLY A 447 10.91 -6.77 12.75
CA GLY A 447 9.65 -7.41 12.40
C GLY A 447 8.43 -6.48 12.56
N ALA A 448 7.24 -7.00 12.34
CA ALA A 448 6.02 -6.20 12.34
C ALA A 448 5.75 -5.56 13.72
N LEU A 449 5.68 -6.37 14.79
CA LEU A 449 5.39 -5.88 16.15
C LEU A 449 6.54 -5.09 16.75
N GLY A 450 7.77 -5.60 16.62
CA GLY A 450 8.97 -4.94 17.19
C GLY A 450 9.25 -3.58 16.54
N SER A 451 8.80 -3.37 15.30
CA SER A 451 9.01 -2.11 14.58
C SER A 451 8.38 -0.90 15.28
N PHE A 452 7.28 -1.07 15.99
CA PHE A 452 6.65 0.03 16.74
C PHE A 452 7.57 0.56 17.84
N LEU A 453 8.10 -0.32 18.68
CA LEU A 453 9.04 0.04 19.72
C LEU A 453 10.36 0.56 19.14
N PHE A 454 10.87 -0.10 18.11
CA PHE A 454 12.09 0.30 17.39
C PHE A 454 12.01 1.75 16.89
N ILE A 455 10.98 2.08 16.09
CA ILE A 455 10.80 3.43 15.53
C ILE A 455 10.55 4.46 16.63
N PHE A 456 9.80 4.10 17.68
CA PHE A 456 9.57 4.98 18.81
C PHE A 456 10.89 5.39 19.49
N ILE A 457 11.75 4.43 19.79
CA ILE A 457 13.06 4.68 20.42
C ILE A 457 13.99 5.45 19.48
N VAL A 458 14.14 4.99 18.24
CA VAL A 458 15.02 5.63 17.25
C VAL A 458 14.57 7.05 16.93
N GLY A 459 13.26 7.30 16.82
CA GLY A 459 12.71 8.64 16.61
C GLY A 459 13.06 9.60 17.76
N ILE A 460 12.91 9.17 19.00
CA ILE A 460 13.35 9.96 20.17
C ILE A 460 14.85 10.27 20.10
N LEU A 461 15.68 9.28 19.78
CA LEU A 461 17.12 9.46 19.67
C LEU A 461 17.50 10.43 18.53
N ILE A 462 16.80 10.39 17.39
CA ILE A 462 16.99 11.35 16.29
C ILE A 462 16.64 12.76 16.75
N ILE A 463 15.46 12.97 17.34
CA ILE A 463 15.04 14.28 17.85
C ILE A 463 16.04 14.79 18.89
N PHE A 464 16.47 13.93 19.83
CA PHE A 464 17.47 14.29 20.83
C PHE A 464 18.81 14.68 20.19
N THR A 465 19.25 13.95 19.16
CA THR A 465 20.50 14.26 18.44
C THR A 465 20.45 15.62 17.75
N LEU A 466 19.33 15.94 17.09
CA LEU A 466 19.15 17.27 16.47
C LEU A 466 19.20 18.38 17.53
N VAL A 467 18.47 18.24 18.64
CA VAL A 467 18.45 19.23 19.73
C VAL A 467 19.81 19.35 20.40
N SER A 468 20.49 18.23 20.66
CA SER A 468 21.82 18.25 21.28
C SER A 468 22.89 18.88 20.35
N GLY A 469 22.78 18.66 19.03
CA GLY A 469 23.64 19.31 18.05
C GLY A 469 23.53 20.84 18.05
N LYS A 470 22.30 21.36 18.13
CA LYS A 470 22.08 22.81 18.24
C LYS A 470 22.67 23.41 19.52
N LYS A 471 22.71 22.65 20.64
CA LYS A 471 23.26 23.08 21.92
C LYS A 471 24.76 22.78 22.11
N ALA A 472 25.37 22.06 21.18
CA ALA A 472 26.76 21.65 21.19
C ALA A 472 27.70 22.77 20.67
#